data_7ed231f0733aa4a2134023dc08af7fb8
#
_entry.id   7ed231f0733aa4a2134023dc08af7fb8
#
_cell.length_a   1.000
_cell.length_b   1.000
_cell.length_c   1.000
_cell.angle_alpha   90.00
_cell.angle_beta   90.00
_cell.angle_gamma   90.00
#
_symmetry.space_group_name_H-M   'P 1'
#
loop_
_entity.id
_entity.type
_entity.pdbx_description
1 polymer ?
#
loop_
_entity_poly.entity_id
_entity_poly.type
_entity_poly.pdbx_seq_one_letter_code
_entity_poly.pdbx_strand_id
1 'polypeptide(L)'
;MMVQMTVSRNDLFLIKELLPIWKEYADGFVFVDDRSTDGTYDFLMDNKDEYNILDVIRIDDGVDGDDLWMESNLRQPLFDKAMEYSGNIICLDTDEYLDGLLSKDEIEALLEVNKDVLINLPWVQYTDTNQIRVDGPWNIGVNYKDRLGSYANRSVYREAQTHGEHLPNPGTVGRIDVPSLFVSHLQWMDKRSVGIKQYFYKILDYVHNLKHNVDIVPSSAYDESVRNFEWSYSNFDFPLKVRTDLFKQNNVNDNNRLQFIKESIKKYNIPNLNDWGMGIH
;
A
#
# COMPACT_ATOMS: atom_id res chain seq x y z
N MET A 1 12.32 5.63 -19.04
CA MET A 1 12.64 5.21 -17.65
C MET A 1 11.39 5.28 -16.81
N MET A 2 11.04 4.19 -16.12
CA MET A 2 9.95 4.14 -15.12
C MET A 2 10.53 4.08 -13.71
N VAL A 3 10.08 4.97 -12.82
CA VAL A 3 10.50 5.01 -11.42
C VAL A 3 9.37 4.48 -10.54
N GLN A 4 9.68 3.47 -9.74
CA GLN A 4 8.75 3.02 -8.71
C GLN A 4 8.98 3.78 -7.42
N MET A 5 7.88 4.24 -6.82
CA MET A 5 7.87 4.86 -5.51
C MET A 5 7.08 4.02 -4.51
N THR A 6 7.62 3.83 -3.30
CA THR A 6 7.06 2.95 -2.28
C THR A 6 7.27 3.54 -0.88
N VAL A 7 6.20 3.58 -0.07
CA VAL A 7 6.28 3.83 1.36
C VAL A 7 6.50 2.51 2.08
N SER A 8 7.47 2.44 2.98
CA SER A 8 7.79 1.23 3.74
C SER A 8 7.81 1.49 5.24
N ARG A 9 7.36 0.50 6.03
CA ARG A 9 7.51 0.49 7.48
C ARG A 9 7.56 -0.94 8.01
N ASN A 10 8.76 -1.37 8.44
CA ASN A 10 8.99 -2.72 8.96
C ASN A 10 8.56 -3.84 7.98
N ASP A 11 8.88 -3.67 6.72
CA ASP A 11 8.48 -4.57 5.63
C ASP A 11 9.69 -5.27 4.98
N LEU A 12 10.81 -5.40 5.71
CA LEU A 12 12.05 -5.99 5.22
C LEU A 12 11.84 -7.34 4.54
N PHE A 13 10.98 -8.18 5.11
CA PHE A 13 10.72 -9.52 4.59
C PHE A 13 10.02 -9.51 3.22
N LEU A 14 9.09 -8.55 3.00
CA LEU A 14 8.42 -8.36 1.71
C LEU A 14 9.35 -7.70 0.69
N ILE A 15 10.06 -6.65 1.09
CA ILE A 15 10.94 -5.91 0.19
C ILE A 15 12.03 -6.81 -0.41
N LYS A 16 12.63 -7.69 0.40
CA LYS A 16 13.63 -8.67 -0.10
C LYS A 16 13.09 -9.60 -1.17
N GLU A 17 11.85 -10.02 -1.05
CA GLU A 17 11.21 -10.91 -2.03
C GLU A 17 10.70 -10.14 -3.26
N LEU A 18 10.23 -8.90 -3.08
CA LEU A 18 9.57 -8.15 -4.13
C LEU A 18 10.52 -7.30 -4.98
N LEU A 19 11.66 -6.84 -4.46
CA LEU A 19 12.62 -6.07 -5.24
C LEU A 19 13.05 -6.76 -6.55
N PRO A 20 13.36 -8.06 -6.60
CA PRO A 20 13.63 -8.77 -7.85
C PRO A 20 12.46 -8.75 -8.83
N ILE A 21 11.22 -8.86 -8.32
CA ILE A 21 9.99 -8.84 -9.14
C ILE A 21 9.73 -7.42 -9.65
N TRP A 22 9.87 -6.42 -8.82
CA TRP A 22 9.70 -5.02 -9.21
C TRP A 22 10.67 -4.57 -10.31
N LYS A 23 11.90 -5.11 -10.35
CA LYS A 23 12.87 -4.86 -11.44
C LYS A 23 12.38 -5.33 -12.82
N GLU A 24 11.40 -6.20 -12.88
CA GLU A 24 10.80 -6.60 -14.16
C GLU A 24 10.11 -5.40 -14.85
N TYR A 25 9.63 -4.42 -14.09
CA TYR A 25 8.85 -3.29 -14.59
C TYR A 25 9.48 -1.91 -14.34
N ALA A 26 10.20 -1.73 -13.25
CA ALA A 26 10.81 -0.45 -12.89
C ALA A 26 12.29 -0.40 -13.27
N ASP A 27 12.77 0.78 -13.65
CA ASP A 27 14.20 1.06 -13.90
C ASP A 27 14.92 1.51 -12.64
N GLY A 28 14.21 2.12 -11.69
CA GLY A 28 14.77 2.57 -10.43
C GLY A 28 13.69 2.74 -9.37
N PHE A 29 14.13 2.84 -8.12
CA PHE A 29 13.26 2.84 -6.96
C PHE A 29 13.52 4.06 -6.08
N VAL A 30 12.45 4.68 -5.58
CA VAL A 30 12.52 5.70 -4.52
C VAL A 30 11.66 5.22 -3.36
N PHE A 31 12.21 5.26 -2.16
CA PHE A 31 11.53 4.83 -0.95
C PHE A 31 11.34 5.97 0.05
N VAL A 32 10.24 5.93 0.79
CA VAL A 32 10.14 6.55 2.11
C VAL A 32 10.17 5.43 3.15
N ASP A 33 11.12 5.49 4.07
CA ASP A 33 11.16 4.64 5.25
C ASP A 33 10.51 5.36 6.43
N ASP A 34 9.31 4.91 6.81
CA ASP A 34 8.57 5.43 7.96
C ASP A 34 9.05 4.77 9.25
N ARG A 35 10.24 5.17 9.75
CA ARG A 35 10.78 4.76 11.06
C ARG A 35 10.86 3.24 11.26
N SER A 36 11.29 2.50 10.26
CA SER A 36 11.48 1.06 10.38
C SER A 36 12.52 0.71 11.46
N THR A 37 12.26 -0.37 12.18
CA THR A 37 13.10 -0.92 13.26
C THR A 37 13.55 -2.35 13.01
N ASP A 38 13.15 -2.94 11.88
CA ASP A 38 13.45 -4.32 11.48
C ASP A 38 14.66 -4.46 10.56
N GLY A 39 15.36 -3.35 10.29
CA GLY A 39 16.49 -3.30 9.35
C GLY A 39 16.10 -2.96 7.92
N THR A 40 14.85 -2.58 7.65
CA THR A 40 14.39 -2.16 6.30
C THR A 40 15.27 -1.05 5.73
N TYR A 41 15.47 0.04 6.49
CA TYR A 41 16.27 1.18 6.03
C TYR A 41 17.70 0.79 5.68
N ASP A 42 18.38 0.06 6.58
CA ASP A 42 19.77 -0.34 6.37
C ASP A 42 19.88 -1.25 5.13
N PHE A 43 18.97 -2.20 4.96
CA PHE A 43 18.91 -3.05 3.79
C PHE A 43 18.76 -2.25 2.49
N LEU A 44 17.86 -1.27 2.44
CA LEU A 44 17.68 -0.42 1.26
C LEU A 44 18.95 0.38 0.94
N MET A 45 19.62 0.93 1.97
CA MET A 45 20.85 1.69 1.80
C MET A 45 22.02 0.84 1.32
N ASP A 46 22.17 -0.38 1.88
CA ASP A 46 23.25 -1.30 1.54
C ASP A 46 23.13 -1.90 0.13
N ASN A 47 21.91 -1.93 -0.42
CA ASN A 47 21.62 -2.57 -1.71
C ASN A 47 21.25 -1.54 -2.81
N LYS A 48 21.61 -0.26 -2.65
CA LYS A 48 21.29 0.80 -3.63
C LYS A 48 21.77 0.46 -5.03
N ASP A 49 23.02 0.04 -5.16
CA ASP A 49 23.62 -0.26 -6.46
C ASP A 49 23.02 -1.53 -7.10
N GLU A 50 22.77 -2.58 -6.30
CA GLU A 50 22.25 -3.85 -6.79
C GLU A 50 20.85 -3.71 -7.41
N TYR A 51 19.99 -2.94 -6.74
CA TYR A 51 18.59 -2.77 -7.18
C TYR A 51 18.31 -1.43 -7.86
N ASN A 52 19.31 -0.59 -8.09
CA ASN A 52 19.14 0.75 -8.60
C ASN A 52 18.14 1.57 -7.75
N ILE A 53 18.36 1.56 -6.42
CA ILE A 53 17.60 2.40 -5.50
C ILE A 53 18.15 3.82 -5.59
N LEU A 54 17.41 4.69 -6.22
CA LEU A 54 17.78 6.06 -6.53
C LEU A 54 17.86 6.93 -5.26
N ASP A 55 16.85 6.76 -4.38
CA ASP A 55 16.82 7.48 -3.11
C ASP A 55 16.03 6.76 -2.02
N VAL A 56 16.37 7.03 -0.76
CA VAL A 56 15.64 6.57 0.43
C VAL A 56 15.49 7.74 1.38
N ILE A 57 14.26 8.24 1.51
CA ILE A 57 13.91 9.31 2.45
C ILE A 57 13.57 8.66 3.79
N ARG A 58 14.34 8.94 4.82
CA ARG A 58 14.02 8.47 6.17
C ARG A 58 13.20 9.51 6.91
N ILE A 59 12.11 9.08 7.52
CA ILE A 59 11.32 9.89 8.44
C ILE A 59 11.91 9.73 9.84
N ASP A 60 12.27 10.84 10.46
CA ASP A 60 12.85 10.86 11.81
C ASP A 60 11.77 10.84 12.92
N ASP A 61 12.16 10.40 14.13
CA ASP A 61 11.26 10.22 15.28
C ASP A 61 10.66 11.53 15.85
N GLY A 62 11.04 12.69 15.32
CA GLY A 62 10.70 13.99 15.85
C GLY A 62 9.37 14.61 15.42
N VAL A 63 8.59 13.92 14.57
CA VAL A 63 7.28 14.43 14.12
C VAL A 63 6.19 13.87 15.03
N ASP A 64 5.37 14.74 15.59
CA ASP A 64 4.28 14.36 16.49
C ASP A 64 3.36 13.31 15.86
N GLY A 65 3.03 12.27 16.64
CA GLY A 65 2.42 11.03 16.15
C GLY A 65 1.09 11.16 15.40
N ASP A 66 0.42 12.32 15.46
CA ASP A 66 -0.86 12.55 14.80
C ASP A 66 -0.70 12.95 13.31
N ASP A 67 0.35 13.73 12.99
CA ASP A 67 0.61 14.18 11.62
C ASP A 67 1.28 13.09 10.78
N LEU A 68 1.89 12.10 11.40
CA LEU A 68 2.57 10.97 10.74
C LEU A 68 1.61 9.96 10.11
N TRP A 69 0.37 9.92 10.57
CA TRP A 69 -0.66 9.05 10.02
C TRP A 69 -1.38 9.67 8.81
N MET A 70 -1.00 10.88 8.43
CA MET A 70 -1.44 11.47 7.17
C MET A 70 -0.65 10.83 6.03
N GLU A 71 -1.28 9.92 5.30
CA GLU A 71 -0.65 9.20 4.19
C GLU A 71 -0.09 10.16 3.13
N SER A 72 -0.77 11.28 2.90
CA SER A 72 -0.32 12.34 2.00
C SER A 72 1.02 12.96 2.41
N ASN A 73 1.33 13.03 3.72
CA ASN A 73 2.59 13.58 4.22
C ASN A 73 3.80 12.67 3.91
N LEU A 74 3.57 11.37 3.74
CA LEU A 74 4.58 10.41 3.31
C LEU A 74 4.69 10.36 1.78
N ARG A 75 3.56 10.42 1.09
CA ARG A 75 3.50 10.27 -0.37
C ARG A 75 3.96 11.51 -1.14
N GLN A 76 3.72 12.72 -0.63
CA GLN A 76 4.14 13.95 -1.33
C GLN A 76 5.67 14.06 -1.48
N PRO A 77 6.50 13.95 -0.40
CA PRO A 77 7.95 14.00 -0.55
C PRO A 77 8.50 12.84 -1.38
N LEU A 78 7.86 11.66 -1.30
CA LEU A 78 8.19 10.50 -2.11
C LEU A 78 7.96 10.77 -3.60
N PHE A 79 6.80 11.31 -3.96
CA PHE A 79 6.45 11.67 -5.32
C PHE A 79 7.37 12.77 -5.87
N ASP A 80 7.60 13.83 -5.09
CA ASP A 80 8.48 14.93 -5.48
C ASP A 80 9.89 14.41 -5.79
N LYS A 81 10.40 13.49 -4.97
CA LYS A 81 11.70 12.87 -5.19
C LYS A 81 11.71 11.95 -6.43
N ALA A 82 10.69 11.16 -6.66
CA ALA A 82 10.59 10.32 -7.86
C ALA A 82 10.54 11.16 -9.15
N MET A 83 9.84 12.29 -9.11
CA MET A 83 9.76 13.25 -10.23
C MET A 83 11.10 13.90 -10.60
N GLU A 84 12.08 13.95 -9.70
CA GLU A 84 13.44 14.42 -10.03
C GLU A 84 14.13 13.49 -11.03
N TYR A 85 13.75 12.21 -11.09
CA TYR A 85 14.34 11.20 -11.95
C TYR A 85 13.50 10.92 -13.20
N SER A 86 12.18 10.86 -13.07
CA SER A 86 11.26 10.57 -14.19
C SER A 86 9.83 11.06 -13.91
N GLY A 87 9.12 11.46 -14.97
CA GLY A 87 7.68 11.67 -14.93
C GLY A 87 6.85 10.39 -15.07
N ASN A 88 7.46 9.26 -15.46
CA ASN A 88 6.77 7.96 -15.56
C ASN A 88 6.89 7.23 -14.21
N ILE A 89 5.80 7.20 -13.47
CA ILE A 89 5.76 6.76 -12.07
C ILE A 89 4.94 5.49 -11.93
N ILE A 90 5.48 4.53 -11.19
CA ILE A 90 4.79 3.36 -10.64
C ILE A 90 4.64 3.62 -9.13
N CYS A 91 3.44 3.49 -8.56
CA CYS A 91 3.22 3.61 -7.14
C CYS A 91 2.67 2.30 -6.58
N LEU A 92 3.49 1.57 -5.84
CA LEU A 92 3.10 0.31 -5.20
C LEU A 92 3.37 0.36 -3.69
N ASP A 93 2.49 -0.26 -2.94
CA ASP A 93 2.75 -0.54 -1.52
C ASP A 93 3.71 -1.74 -1.38
N THR A 94 4.30 -1.93 -0.20
CA THR A 94 5.28 -3.01 0.04
C THR A 94 4.70 -4.42 -0.06
N ASP A 95 3.38 -4.55 -0.07
CA ASP A 95 2.66 -5.81 -0.24
C ASP A 95 2.00 -5.93 -1.63
N GLU A 96 2.54 -5.21 -2.64
CA GLU A 96 2.03 -5.18 -4.01
C GLU A 96 3.12 -5.40 -5.06
N TYR A 97 2.76 -6.01 -6.19
CA TYR A 97 3.59 -6.04 -7.40
C TYR A 97 2.73 -6.05 -8.67
N LEU A 98 3.31 -5.60 -9.80
CA LEU A 98 2.66 -5.69 -11.10
C LEU A 98 2.79 -7.10 -11.68
N ASP A 99 1.72 -7.56 -12.34
CA ASP A 99 1.71 -8.79 -13.13
C ASP A 99 0.71 -8.66 -14.28
N GLY A 100 0.80 -9.55 -15.26
CA GLY A 100 -0.13 -9.54 -16.39
C GLY A 100 0.53 -9.87 -17.72
N LEU A 101 -0.09 -9.38 -18.80
CA LEU A 101 0.30 -9.71 -20.17
C LEU A 101 1.19 -8.65 -20.83
N LEU A 102 1.32 -7.45 -20.24
CA LEU A 102 2.11 -6.36 -20.81
C LEU A 102 3.57 -6.46 -20.37
N SER A 103 4.46 -6.35 -21.33
CA SER A 103 5.89 -6.17 -21.09
C SER A 103 6.19 -4.75 -20.58
N LYS A 104 7.38 -4.56 -20.02
CA LYS A 104 7.88 -3.25 -19.58
C LYS A 104 7.86 -2.23 -20.72
N ASP A 105 8.31 -2.60 -21.92
CA ASP A 105 8.36 -1.70 -23.08
C ASP A 105 6.96 -1.25 -23.53
N GLU A 106 5.97 -2.15 -23.44
CA GLU A 106 4.56 -1.80 -23.74
C GLU A 106 3.97 -0.86 -22.69
N ILE A 107 4.34 -1.01 -21.42
CA ILE A 107 3.93 -0.10 -20.36
C ILE A 107 4.60 1.27 -20.55
N GLU A 108 5.88 1.33 -20.88
CA GLU A 108 6.56 2.60 -21.19
C GLU A 108 5.90 3.30 -22.37
N ALA A 109 5.62 2.58 -23.47
CA ALA A 109 4.92 3.13 -24.62
C ALA A 109 3.52 3.67 -24.26
N LEU A 110 2.78 2.93 -23.41
CA LEU A 110 1.47 3.36 -22.90
C LEU A 110 1.57 4.68 -22.13
N LEU A 111 2.57 4.83 -21.26
CA LEU A 111 2.80 6.04 -20.48
C LEU A 111 3.26 7.23 -21.34
N GLU A 112 4.05 6.97 -22.38
CA GLU A 112 4.52 8.03 -23.26
C GLU A 112 3.43 8.68 -24.11
N VAL A 113 2.45 7.89 -24.57
CA VAL A 113 1.32 8.40 -25.36
C VAL A 113 0.20 8.99 -24.49
N ASN A 114 0.21 8.74 -23.18
CA ASN A 114 -0.82 9.17 -22.24
C ASN A 114 -0.24 10.09 -21.15
N LYS A 115 0.38 11.20 -21.55
CA LYS A 115 0.89 12.19 -20.61
C LYS A 115 -0.23 12.84 -19.80
N ASP A 116 0.05 13.05 -18.51
CA ASP A 116 -0.90 13.62 -17.54
C ASP A 116 -2.21 12.83 -17.40
N VAL A 117 -2.12 11.51 -17.57
CA VAL A 117 -3.21 10.55 -17.40
C VAL A 117 -2.83 9.50 -16.37
N LEU A 118 -3.78 9.12 -15.51
CA LEU A 118 -3.62 8.01 -14.58
C LEU A 118 -4.08 6.70 -15.23
N ILE A 119 -3.31 5.65 -15.02
CA ILE A 119 -3.62 4.31 -15.49
C ILE A 119 -4.18 3.49 -14.33
N ASN A 120 -5.44 3.11 -14.46
CA ASN A 120 -6.13 2.24 -13.53
C ASN A 120 -5.84 0.78 -13.84
N LEU A 121 -5.45 0.04 -12.83
CA LEU A 121 -5.18 -1.39 -12.93
C LEU A 121 -6.14 -2.19 -12.05
N PRO A 122 -6.60 -3.37 -12.48
CA PRO A 122 -7.29 -4.29 -11.59
C PRO A 122 -6.45 -4.58 -10.34
N TRP A 123 -7.08 -4.56 -9.18
CA TRP A 123 -6.42 -4.81 -7.89
C TRP A 123 -6.79 -6.19 -7.38
N VAL A 124 -5.89 -7.15 -7.56
CA VAL A 124 -6.11 -8.59 -7.35
C VAL A 124 -5.73 -8.96 -5.93
N GLN A 125 -6.68 -9.44 -5.15
CA GLN A 125 -6.51 -9.77 -3.73
C GLN A 125 -6.16 -11.25 -3.57
N TYR A 126 -4.89 -11.60 -3.48
CA TYR A 126 -4.47 -12.98 -3.26
C TYR A 126 -4.77 -13.45 -1.84
N THR A 127 -5.29 -14.67 -1.75
CA THR A 127 -5.58 -15.37 -0.48
C THR A 127 -4.83 -16.69 -0.38
N ASP A 128 -4.31 -17.18 -1.51
CA ASP A 128 -3.44 -18.36 -1.62
C ASP A 128 -2.70 -18.29 -2.98
N THR A 129 -1.86 -19.25 -3.27
CA THR A 129 -1.00 -19.32 -4.47
C THR A 129 -1.76 -19.12 -5.79
N ASN A 130 -2.96 -19.72 -5.93
CA ASN A 130 -3.80 -19.63 -7.14
C ASN A 130 -5.22 -19.17 -6.80
N GLN A 131 -5.41 -18.53 -5.68
CA GLN A 131 -6.73 -18.17 -5.20
C GLN A 131 -6.81 -16.69 -4.88
N ILE A 132 -7.86 -16.05 -5.37
CA ILE A 132 -8.13 -14.63 -5.13
C ILE A 132 -9.49 -14.45 -4.47
N ARG A 133 -9.63 -13.36 -3.73
CA ARG A 133 -10.88 -12.89 -3.15
C ARG A 133 -11.75 -12.23 -4.20
N VAL A 134 -13.05 -12.59 -4.26
CA VAL A 134 -14.00 -12.10 -5.29
C VAL A 134 -15.31 -11.57 -4.73
N ASP A 135 -15.43 -11.37 -3.41
CA ASP A 135 -16.64 -10.86 -2.79
C ASP A 135 -16.68 -9.33 -2.74
N GLY A 136 -17.86 -8.75 -2.94
CA GLY A 136 -18.14 -7.33 -2.80
C GLY A 136 -17.17 -6.43 -3.56
N PRO A 137 -16.62 -5.39 -2.90
CA PRO A 137 -15.69 -4.45 -3.53
C PRO A 137 -14.32 -5.05 -3.86
N TRP A 138 -14.05 -6.30 -3.44
CA TRP A 138 -12.78 -6.99 -3.70
C TRP A 138 -12.78 -7.81 -5.00
N ASN A 139 -13.86 -7.76 -5.75
CA ASN A 139 -13.95 -8.41 -7.05
C ASN A 139 -13.07 -7.70 -8.08
N ILE A 140 -12.21 -8.47 -8.77
CA ILE A 140 -11.28 -7.98 -9.78
C ILE A 140 -11.97 -7.17 -10.90
N GLY A 141 -13.21 -7.49 -11.24
CA GLY A 141 -13.95 -6.81 -12.30
C GLY A 141 -14.40 -5.38 -11.94
N VAL A 142 -14.34 -4.99 -10.66
CA VAL A 142 -14.81 -3.68 -10.18
C VAL A 142 -13.78 -2.92 -9.34
N ASN A 143 -12.71 -3.58 -8.93
CA ASN A 143 -11.70 -3.00 -8.05
C ASN A 143 -10.46 -2.60 -8.84
N TYR A 144 -10.44 -1.37 -9.28
CA TYR A 144 -9.33 -0.76 -10.02
C TYR A 144 -8.65 0.31 -9.17
N LYS A 145 -7.34 0.44 -9.33
CA LYS A 145 -6.50 1.41 -8.59
C LYS A 145 -5.55 2.15 -9.52
N ASP A 146 -5.40 3.45 -9.29
CA ASP A 146 -4.41 4.28 -9.96
C ASP A 146 -3.01 3.90 -9.45
N ARG A 147 -2.26 3.13 -10.24
CA ARG A 147 -0.92 2.66 -9.87
C ARG A 147 0.17 3.11 -10.83
N LEU A 148 -0.20 3.57 -12.00
CA LEU A 148 0.71 4.08 -12.99
C LEU A 148 0.29 5.49 -13.40
N GLY A 149 1.26 6.36 -13.64
CA GLY A 149 1.01 7.71 -14.13
C GLY A 149 2.20 8.26 -14.90
N SER A 150 1.92 9.12 -15.87
CA SER A 150 2.94 9.88 -16.58
C SER A 150 2.68 11.37 -16.36
N TYR A 151 3.65 12.08 -15.84
CA TYR A 151 3.52 13.48 -15.42
C TYR A 151 4.47 14.37 -16.21
N ALA A 152 3.93 15.40 -16.86
CA ALA A 152 4.74 16.47 -17.44
C ALA A 152 5.18 17.50 -16.39
N ASN A 153 4.40 17.64 -15.32
CA ASN A 153 4.66 18.61 -14.24
C ASN A 153 4.39 17.98 -12.86
N ARG A 154 4.94 18.60 -11.84
CA ARG A 154 4.67 18.24 -10.45
C ARG A 154 3.18 18.38 -10.13
N SER A 155 2.63 17.39 -9.45
CA SER A 155 1.27 17.39 -8.90
C SER A 155 1.30 17.33 -7.37
N VAL A 156 0.17 17.65 -6.74
CA VAL A 156 0.04 17.71 -5.29
C VAL A 156 -1.06 16.76 -4.83
N TYR A 157 -0.76 15.97 -3.81
CA TYR A 157 -1.75 15.11 -3.14
C TYR A 157 -2.80 15.93 -2.44
N ARG A 158 -4.03 15.44 -2.43
CA ARG A 158 -5.04 15.94 -1.50
C ARG A 158 -4.71 15.45 -0.10
N GLU A 159 -5.00 16.27 0.89
CA GLU A 159 -4.87 15.84 2.28
C GLU A 159 -5.76 14.63 2.55
N ALA A 160 -5.14 13.54 3.00
CA ALA A 160 -5.81 12.31 3.36
C ALA A 160 -5.06 11.63 4.51
N GLN A 161 -5.79 11.18 5.52
CA GLN A 161 -5.22 10.49 6.66
C GLN A 161 -4.92 9.02 6.31
N THR A 162 -5.92 8.32 5.81
CA THR A 162 -5.83 6.91 5.39
C THR A 162 -6.58 6.75 4.08
N HIS A 163 -6.22 5.75 3.28
CA HIS A 163 -6.88 5.44 2.01
C HIS A 163 -6.87 6.61 1.00
N GLY A 164 -5.81 7.45 1.06
CA GLY A 164 -5.57 8.51 0.11
C GLY A 164 -5.29 8.02 -1.31
N GLU A 165 -5.14 8.98 -2.21
CA GLU A 165 -4.72 8.71 -3.59
C GLU A 165 -3.29 8.13 -3.59
N HIS A 166 -3.04 7.05 -4.35
CA HIS A 166 -1.70 6.49 -4.50
C HIS A 166 -0.83 7.37 -5.39
N LEU A 167 -1.45 7.95 -6.42
CA LEU A 167 -0.84 8.92 -7.31
C LEU A 167 -1.64 10.23 -7.28
N PRO A 168 -0.99 11.40 -7.22
CA PRO A 168 -1.69 12.68 -7.22
C PRO A 168 -2.33 12.92 -8.59
N ASN A 169 -3.50 13.55 -8.61
CA ASN A 169 -4.17 13.87 -9.86
C ASN A 169 -3.33 14.88 -10.66
N PRO A 170 -2.95 14.60 -11.93
CA PRO A 170 -2.17 15.51 -12.76
C PRO A 170 -2.93 16.76 -13.23
N GLY A 171 -4.18 16.94 -12.83
CA GLY A 171 -5.02 18.10 -13.19
C GLY A 171 -5.76 17.94 -14.52
N THR A 172 -5.51 16.91 -15.28
CA THR A 172 -6.29 16.53 -16.46
C THR A 172 -7.31 15.45 -16.12
N VAL A 173 -8.42 15.41 -16.85
CA VAL A 173 -9.55 14.53 -16.51
C VAL A 173 -9.42 13.21 -17.25
N GLY A 174 -8.31 12.49 -17.08
CA GLY A 174 -8.12 11.22 -17.78
C GLY A 174 -7.73 10.09 -16.85
N ARG A 175 -8.55 9.03 -16.86
CA ARG A 175 -8.18 7.71 -16.35
C ARG A 175 -8.39 6.69 -17.45
N ILE A 176 -7.45 5.76 -17.59
CA ILE A 176 -7.53 4.67 -18.57
C ILE A 176 -7.46 3.36 -17.82
N ASP A 177 -8.45 2.51 -18.01
CA ASP A 177 -8.47 1.16 -17.45
C ASP A 177 -7.68 0.21 -18.35
N VAL A 178 -6.70 -0.50 -17.77
CA VAL A 178 -5.84 -1.45 -18.48
C VAL A 178 -5.98 -2.84 -17.86
N PRO A 179 -6.95 -3.65 -18.29
CA PRO A 179 -7.24 -4.94 -17.70
C PRO A 179 -6.18 -6.03 -17.97
N SER A 180 -5.29 -5.81 -18.94
CA SER A 180 -4.21 -6.74 -19.29
C SER A 180 -2.97 -6.65 -18.41
N LEU A 181 -2.92 -5.67 -17.54
CA LEU A 181 -1.95 -5.51 -16.46
C LEU A 181 -2.70 -5.37 -15.15
N PHE A 182 -2.24 -5.96 -14.07
CA PHE A 182 -2.90 -5.87 -12.78
C PHE A 182 -1.91 -5.75 -11.61
N VAL A 183 -2.41 -5.32 -10.48
CA VAL A 183 -1.67 -5.26 -9.22
C VAL A 183 -2.01 -6.48 -8.38
N SER A 184 -1.03 -7.31 -8.11
CA SER A 184 -1.10 -8.40 -7.15
C SER A 184 -0.94 -7.85 -5.74
N HIS A 185 -1.96 -8.00 -4.89
CA HIS A 185 -1.98 -7.50 -3.52
C HIS A 185 -2.00 -8.64 -2.51
N LEU A 186 -1.03 -8.67 -1.62
CA LEU A 186 -0.68 -9.78 -0.76
C LEU A 186 -1.30 -9.70 0.65
N GLN A 187 -1.95 -8.59 0.98
CA GLN A 187 -2.50 -8.34 2.31
C GLN A 187 -3.35 -9.48 2.85
N TRP A 188 -4.10 -10.17 1.96
CA TRP A 188 -5.10 -11.18 2.34
C TRP A 188 -4.53 -12.59 2.54
N MET A 189 -3.22 -12.74 2.39
CA MET A 189 -2.51 -14.02 2.60
C MET A 189 -2.50 -14.48 4.06
N ASP A 190 -2.62 -13.55 5.01
CA ASP A 190 -2.72 -13.85 6.44
C ASP A 190 -3.93 -13.17 7.07
N LYS A 191 -4.94 -13.97 7.39
CA LYS A 191 -6.19 -13.49 8.02
C LYS A 191 -5.96 -12.76 9.34
N ARG A 192 -4.98 -13.20 10.14
CA ARG A 192 -4.67 -12.57 11.43
C ARG A 192 -4.10 -11.18 11.23
N SER A 193 -3.09 -11.04 10.37
CA SER A 193 -2.50 -9.73 10.04
C SER A 193 -3.52 -8.77 9.44
N VAL A 194 -4.38 -9.25 8.53
CA VAL A 194 -5.50 -8.47 8.00
C VAL A 194 -6.40 -7.96 9.12
N GLY A 195 -6.83 -8.82 10.01
CA GLY A 195 -7.71 -8.43 11.11
C GLY A 195 -7.07 -7.37 11.99
N ILE A 196 -5.80 -7.55 12.38
CA ILE A 196 -5.05 -6.58 13.18
C ILE A 196 -4.94 -5.23 12.44
N LYS A 197 -4.59 -5.25 11.14
CA LYS A 197 -4.44 -4.04 10.30
C LYS A 197 -5.78 -3.28 10.19
N GLN A 198 -6.87 -3.97 9.91
CA GLN A 198 -8.19 -3.35 9.79
C GLN A 198 -8.69 -2.80 11.14
N TYR A 199 -8.46 -3.52 12.23
CA TYR A 199 -8.82 -3.03 13.56
C TYR A 199 -7.97 -1.82 13.99
N PHE A 200 -6.68 -1.82 13.64
CA PHE A 200 -5.81 -0.67 13.83
C PHE A 200 -6.36 0.58 13.13
N TYR A 201 -6.76 0.48 11.86
CA TYR A 201 -7.36 1.61 11.14
C TYR A 201 -8.69 2.07 11.78
N LYS A 202 -9.52 1.14 12.23
CA LYS A 202 -10.76 1.45 12.94
C LYS A 202 -10.52 2.27 14.23
N ILE A 203 -9.49 1.89 15.00
CA ILE A 203 -9.08 2.62 16.20
C ILE A 203 -8.45 3.97 15.85
N LEU A 204 -7.65 4.03 14.80
CA LEU A 204 -7.00 5.24 14.33
C LEU A 204 -8.03 6.30 13.92
N ASP A 205 -9.04 5.93 13.11
CA ASP A 205 -10.13 6.81 12.73
C ASP A 205 -10.93 7.29 13.96
N TYR A 206 -11.16 6.40 14.91
CA TYR A 206 -11.85 6.77 16.16
C TYR A 206 -11.06 7.84 16.95
N VAL A 207 -9.76 7.64 17.11
CA VAL A 207 -8.87 8.59 17.83
C VAL A 207 -8.80 9.93 17.09
N HIS A 208 -8.69 9.89 15.76
CA HIS A 208 -8.67 11.10 14.95
C HIS A 208 -9.98 11.91 15.12
N ASN A 209 -11.13 11.25 14.97
CA ASN A 209 -12.43 11.89 15.12
C ASN A 209 -12.63 12.51 16.51
N LEU A 210 -12.18 11.82 17.57
CA LEU A 210 -12.17 12.36 18.94
C LEU A 210 -11.37 13.66 19.05
N LYS A 211 -10.17 13.71 18.47
CA LYS A 211 -9.28 14.87 18.56
C LYS A 211 -9.81 16.08 17.80
N HIS A 212 -10.49 15.84 16.70
CA HIS A 212 -11.02 16.89 15.84
C HIS A 212 -12.49 17.23 16.10
N ASN A 213 -13.10 16.68 17.18
CA ASN A 213 -14.50 16.87 17.54
C ASN A 213 -15.49 16.56 16.39
N VAL A 214 -15.16 15.56 15.59
CA VAL A 214 -16.03 15.01 14.53
C VAL A 214 -16.90 13.91 15.12
N ASP A 215 -18.11 13.75 14.62
CA ASP A 215 -19.00 12.67 15.04
C ASP A 215 -18.34 11.31 14.91
N ILE A 216 -18.26 10.57 16.02
CA ILE A 216 -17.57 9.29 16.09
C ILE A 216 -18.50 8.21 15.58
N VAL A 217 -18.51 8.00 14.28
CA VAL A 217 -19.15 6.84 13.65
C VAL A 217 -18.04 5.90 13.20
N PRO A 218 -17.84 4.73 13.85
CA PRO A 218 -16.90 3.74 13.39
C PRO A 218 -17.23 3.36 11.94
N SER A 219 -16.24 3.45 11.05
CA SER A 219 -16.46 3.09 9.65
C SER A 219 -16.83 1.61 9.53
N SER A 220 -17.98 1.31 8.94
CA SER A 220 -18.39 -0.08 8.62
C SER A 220 -17.49 -0.70 7.53
N ALA A 221 -16.72 0.09 6.82
CA ALA A 221 -15.81 -0.38 5.76
C ALA A 221 -14.78 -1.40 6.30
N TYR A 222 -14.30 -1.21 7.52
CA TYR A 222 -13.36 -2.16 8.13
C TYR A 222 -14.03 -3.49 8.48
N ASP A 223 -15.27 -3.43 8.99
CA ASP A 223 -16.07 -4.62 9.28
C ASP A 223 -16.42 -5.39 7.99
N GLU A 224 -16.75 -4.67 6.91
CA GLU A 224 -16.99 -5.27 5.60
C GLU A 224 -15.73 -5.90 5.02
N SER A 225 -14.57 -5.30 5.22
CA SER A 225 -13.30 -5.82 4.74
C SER A 225 -13.01 -7.21 5.29
N VAL A 226 -13.25 -7.44 6.55
CA VAL A 226 -13.02 -8.75 7.18
C VAL A 226 -14.22 -9.69 7.06
N ARG A 227 -15.47 -9.20 7.10
CA ARG A 227 -16.71 -10.00 7.02
C ARG A 227 -16.64 -11.25 7.87
N ASN A 228 -16.17 -11.15 9.10
CA ASN A 228 -15.91 -12.29 9.99
C ASN A 228 -15.00 -13.37 9.35
N PHE A 229 -14.17 -13.00 8.37
CA PHE A 229 -13.32 -13.89 7.56
C PHE A 229 -14.08 -14.91 6.69
N GLU A 230 -15.34 -14.65 6.38
CA GLU A 230 -16.17 -15.41 5.45
C GLU A 230 -16.09 -14.81 4.03
N TRP A 231 -14.94 -15.00 3.38
CA TRP A 231 -14.69 -14.46 2.04
C TRP A 231 -15.08 -15.46 0.95
N SER A 232 -15.51 -14.95 -0.20
CA SER A 232 -15.68 -15.76 -1.40
C SER A 232 -14.41 -15.75 -2.24
N TYR A 233 -14.08 -16.88 -2.83
CA TYR A 233 -12.83 -17.10 -3.56
C TYR A 233 -13.09 -17.60 -4.97
N SER A 234 -12.13 -17.34 -5.86
CA SER A 234 -12.05 -17.92 -7.19
C SER A 234 -10.63 -18.36 -7.49
N ASN A 235 -10.47 -19.35 -8.34
CA ASN A 235 -9.18 -19.66 -8.92
C ASN A 235 -8.76 -18.53 -9.86
N PHE A 236 -7.45 -18.33 -9.97
CA PHE A 236 -6.86 -17.31 -10.82
C PHE A 236 -5.71 -17.90 -11.63
N ASP A 237 -5.67 -17.58 -12.93
CA ASP A 237 -4.74 -18.21 -13.88
C ASP A 237 -3.28 -17.73 -13.72
N PHE A 238 -3.07 -16.63 -13.03
CA PHE A 238 -1.72 -16.14 -12.73
C PHE A 238 -1.35 -16.58 -11.31
N PRO A 239 -0.38 -17.50 -11.17
CA PRO A 239 0.05 -17.95 -9.85
C PRO A 239 0.85 -16.86 -9.13
N LEU A 240 0.74 -16.84 -7.81
CA LEU A 240 1.51 -15.95 -6.96
C LEU A 240 3.03 -16.13 -7.19
N LYS A 241 3.75 -15.03 -7.41
CA LYS A 241 5.22 -15.03 -7.65
C LYS A 241 6.05 -15.10 -6.37
N VAL A 242 5.46 -14.89 -5.19
CA VAL A 242 6.15 -14.89 -3.90
C VAL A 242 5.87 -16.14 -3.09
N ARG A 243 6.75 -16.45 -2.15
CA ARG A 243 6.60 -17.62 -1.26
C ARG A 243 5.52 -17.36 -0.20
N THR A 244 4.61 -18.29 -0.03
CA THR A 244 3.47 -18.17 0.91
C THR A 244 3.87 -18.34 2.38
N ASP A 245 5.00 -18.97 2.68
CA ASP A 245 5.51 -19.17 4.04
C ASP A 245 5.99 -17.87 4.70
N LEU A 246 6.26 -16.82 3.91
CA LEU A 246 6.61 -15.48 4.40
C LEU A 246 5.53 -14.88 5.31
N PHE A 247 4.26 -15.13 5.01
CA PHE A 247 3.13 -14.55 5.74
C PHE A 247 2.86 -15.25 7.09
N LYS A 248 3.55 -16.35 7.37
CA LYS A 248 3.46 -17.07 8.65
C LYS A 248 4.48 -16.57 9.68
N GLN A 249 5.34 -15.63 9.31
CA GLN A 249 6.36 -15.08 10.18
C GLN A 249 5.75 -14.07 11.16
N ASN A 250 6.39 -13.93 12.32
CA ASN A 250 5.96 -12.95 13.33
C ASN A 250 6.20 -11.53 12.79
N ASN A 251 5.12 -10.84 12.46
CA ASN A 251 5.19 -9.53 11.82
C ASN A 251 5.39 -8.43 12.87
N VAL A 252 6.49 -7.67 12.75
CA VAL A 252 6.80 -6.53 13.64
C VAL A 252 5.70 -5.47 13.59
N ASN A 253 5.14 -5.21 12.41
CA ASN A 253 4.03 -4.28 12.25
C ASN A 253 2.79 -4.69 13.02
N ASP A 254 2.46 -5.98 13.08
CA ASP A 254 1.32 -6.46 13.83
C ASP A 254 1.48 -6.22 15.32
N ASN A 255 2.68 -6.45 15.85
CA ASN A 255 2.99 -6.19 17.26
C ASN A 255 2.88 -4.68 17.58
N ASN A 256 3.40 -3.82 16.71
CA ASN A 256 3.32 -2.36 16.87
C ASN A 256 1.86 -1.87 16.79
N ARG A 257 1.07 -2.40 15.85
CA ARG A 257 -0.37 -2.10 15.75
C ARG A 257 -1.15 -2.54 16.99
N LEU A 258 -0.89 -3.75 17.48
CA LEU A 258 -1.51 -4.26 18.72
C LEU A 258 -1.16 -3.40 19.94
N GLN A 259 0.08 -2.95 20.05
CA GLN A 259 0.50 -2.04 21.11
C GLN A 259 -0.27 -0.71 21.02
N PHE A 260 -0.28 -0.08 19.83
CA PHE A 260 -1.02 1.16 19.59
C PHE A 260 -2.51 1.02 19.94
N ILE A 261 -3.16 -0.07 19.51
CA ILE A 261 -4.57 -0.35 19.81
C ILE A 261 -4.81 -0.36 21.31
N LYS A 262 -4.01 -1.13 22.07
CA LYS A 262 -4.15 -1.26 23.53
C LYS A 262 -3.92 0.07 24.26
N GLU A 263 -2.90 0.80 23.87
CA GLU A 263 -2.59 2.11 24.45
C GLU A 263 -3.70 3.13 24.15
N SER A 264 -4.22 3.15 22.91
CA SER A 264 -5.30 4.06 22.51
C SER A 264 -6.61 3.75 23.24
N ILE A 265 -6.99 2.48 23.33
CA ILE A 265 -8.18 2.06 24.07
C ILE A 265 -8.10 2.55 25.52
N LYS A 266 -6.95 2.36 26.19
CA LYS A 266 -6.74 2.78 27.56
C LYS A 266 -6.71 4.31 27.71
N LYS A 267 -5.98 5.01 26.82
CA LYS A 267 -5.77 6.47 26.89
C LYS A 267 -7.06 7.25 26.65
N TYR A 268 -7.85 6.83 25.69
CA TYR A 268 -9.05 7.54 25.22
C TYR A 268 -10.35 6.93 25.75
N ASN A 269 -10.26 5.89 26.60
CA ASN A 269 -11.43 5.15 27.12
C ASN A 269 -12.39 4.71 26.00
N ILE A 270 -11.83 4.16 24.91
CA ILE A 270 -12.58 3.73 23.74
C ILE A 270 -13.51 2.58 24.16
N PRO A 271 -14.82 2.63 23.82
CA PRO A 271 -15.73 1.53 24.12
C PRO A 271 -15.29 0.25 23.40
N ASN A 272 -15.71 -0.89 23.92
CA ASN A 272 -15.42 -2.18 23.29
C ASN A 272 -16.01 -2.22 21.87
N LEU A 273 -15.16 -1.98 20.86
CA LEU A 273 -15.50 -2.17 19.48
C LEU A 273 -15.35 -3.66 19.13
N ASN A 274 -16.16 -4.16 18.20
CA ASN A 274 -16.03 -5.53 17.74
C ASN A 274 -14.64 -5.75 17.12
N ASP A 275 -13.86 -6.63 17.70
CA ASP A 275 -12.52 -7.04 17.24
C ASP A 275 -12.54 -8.32 16.42
N TRP A 276 -13.74 -8.70 15.96
CA TRP A 276 -14.01 -9.91 15.16
C TRP A 276 -13.55 -11.22 15.83
N GLY A 277 -13.53 -11.23 17.18
CA GLY A 277 -13.18 -12.42 17.97
C GLY A 277 -11.68 -12.70 18.06
N MET A 278 -10.83 -11.75 17.69
CA MET A 278 -9.35 -11.91 17.74
C MET A 278 -8.75 -11.67 19.15
N GLY A 279 -9.55 -11.24 20.11
CA GLY A 279 -9.09 -11.01 21.49
C GLY A 279 -8.07 -9.87 21.62
N ILE A 280 -8.27 -8.79 20.84
CA ILE A 280 -7.32 -7.66 20.76
C ILE A 280 -7.47 -6.71 21.94
N HIS A 281 -8.62 -6.71 22.65
CA HIS A 281 -8.92 -5.84 23.79
C HIS A 281 -8.19 -6.24 25.06
#